data_259fd1c6eb7070c72fd5d8990a84dce7
#
_entry.id   259fd1c6eb7070c72fd5d8990a84dce7
#
_cell.length_a   1.000
_cell.length_b   1.000
_cell.length_c   1.000
_cell.angle_alpha   90.00
_cell.angle_beta   90.00
_cell.angle_gamma   90.00
#
_symmetry.space_group_name_H-M   'P 1'
#
loop_
_entity.id
_entity.type
_entity.pdbx_description
1 polymer ?
#
loop_
_entity_poly.entity_id
_entity_poly.type
_entity_poly.pdbx_seq_one_letter_code
_entity_poly.pdbx_strand_id
1 'polypeptide(L)'
;MNKVKWGIIGSGNIAKAFAHSIKYCENSDLISIFGRNEETVKQFSTKFGIKPYTNLEDFISSNKIDAVYIATPHSSHYTYSLEAIKNNKHILCEKPLTMNYLESMTLLNLAKEAKVFLMEAYMYRTHPQTFHILDHLDLFKNTQEKIFIESSFGFSVELPKEHRLRNPLLGGGAILDVGCYPLSMAKLIAGSLQGLPFADPESIKATGRLDETGVDLQSEAHLIFSDEIEA
;
A
#
# COMPACT_ATOMS: atom_id res chain seq x y z
N MET A 1 25.49 9.64 8.80
CA MET A 1 24.36 8.87 9.35
C MET A 1 24.46 7.44 8.85
N ASN A 2 24.11 6.46 9.67
CA ASN A 2 24.03 5.09 9.18
C ASN A 2 22.84 4.97 8.20
N LYS A 3 23.05 4.33 7.04
CA LYS A 3 22.00 4.09 6.07
C LYS A 3 21.06 3.00 6.53
N VAL A 4 19.75 3.14 6.23
CA VAL A 4 18.76 2.07 6.42
C VAL A 4 19.02 0.97 5.38
N LYS A 5 19.15 -0.26 5.85
CA LYS A 5 19.39 -1.43 5.00
C LYS A 5 18.10 -2.16 4.71
N TRP A 6 17.70 -2.12 3.44
CA TRP A 6 16.45 -2.67 2.97
C TRP A 6 16.58 -4.08 2.42
N GLY A 7 15.61 -4.93 2.77
CA GLY A 7 15.32 -6.17 2.07
C GLY A 7 14.01 -6.05 1.28
N ILE A 8 13.91 -6.72 0.14
CA ILE A 8 12.65 -6.80 -0.63
C ILE A 8 12.06 -8.20 -0.48
N ILE A 9 10.73 -8.27 -0.29
CA ILE A 9 9.95 -9.51 -0.36
C ILE A 9 9.11 -9.47 -1.64
N GLY A 10 9.43 -10.33 -2.61
CA GLY A 10 8.81 -10.37 -3.93
C GLY A 10 9.72 -9.80 -5.03
N SER A 11 9.57 -10.33 -6.26
CA SER A 11 10.42 -10.01 -7.43
C SER A 11 9.63 -9.41 -8.61
N GLY A 12 8.41 -8.92 -8.36
CA GLY A 12 7.50 -8.36 -9.36
C GLY A 12 7.94 -7.01 -9.92
N ASN A 13 7.11 -6.43 -10.77
CA ASN A 13 7.42 -5.15 -11.43
C ASN A 13 7.56 -3.99 -10.44
N ILE A 14 6.69 -3.93 -9.41
CA ILE A 14 6.77 -2.88 -8.41
C ILE A 14 8.03 -3.01 -7.53
N ALA A 15 8.46 -4.25 -7.24
CA ALA A 15 9.74 -4.49 -6.57
C ALA A 15 10.93 -3.99 -7.39
N LYS A 16 10.88 -4.16 -8.73
CA LYS A 16 11.92 -3.63 -9.64
C LYS A 16 11.91 -2.09 -9.65
N ALA A 17 10.73 -1.47 -9.64
CA ALA A 17 10.61 -0.01 -9.56
C ALA A 17 11.23 0.53 -8.28
N PHE A 18 10.90 -0.07 -7.13
CA PHE A 18 11.50 0.27 -5.84
C PHE A 18 13.03 0.11 -5.86
N ALA A 19 13.54 -1.03 -6.37
CA ALA A 19 14.98 -1.29 -6.46
C ALA A 19 15.73 -0.31 -7.39
N HIS A 20 15.05 0.24 -8.38
CA HIS A 20 15.61 1.33 -9.20
C HIS A 20 15.60 2.66 -8.45
N SER A 21 14.52 2.97 -7.74
CA SER A 21 14.32 4.27 -7.09
C SER A 21 15.18 4.44 -5.84
N ILE A 22 15.38 3.38 -5.06
CA ILE A 22 16.14 3.45 -3.80
C ILE A 22 17.61 3.87 -4.00
N LYS A 23 18.15 3.69 -5.21
CA LYS A 23 19.50 4.14 -5.58
C LYS A 23 19.70 5.64 -5.49
N TYR A 24 18.61 6.40 -5.56
CA TYR A 24 18.62 7.87 -5.44
C TYR A 24 18.42 8.35 -3.99
N CYS A 25 18.26 7.41 -3.04
CA CYS A 25 18.11 7.73 -1.63
C CYS A 25 19.48 7.65 -0.93
N GLU A 26 20.03 8.79 -0.53
CA GLU A 26 21.36 8.87 0.10
C GLU A 26 21.44 8.13 1.45
N ASN A 27 20.30 7.99 2.14
CA ASN A 27 20.17 7.39 3.48
C ASN A 27 19.71 5.92 3.46
N SER A 28 19.72 5.25 2.31
CA SER A 28 19.20 3.89 2.15
C SER A 28 20.08 3.04 1.24
N ASP A 29 20.20 1.76 1.59
CA ASP A 29 20.88 0.75 0.77
C ASP A 29 19.96 -0.46 0.61
N LEU A 30 19.77 -0.92 -0.63
CA LEU A 30 19.11 -2.20 -0.90
C LEU A 30 20.15 -3.31 -0.85
N ILE A 31 19.98 -4.29 0.06
CA ILE A 31 21.00 -5.31 0.30
C ILE A 31 20.57 -6.74 -0.02
N SER A 32 19.26 -7.01 -0.08
CA SER A 32 18.78 -8.37 -0.27
C SER A 32 17.38 -8.46 -0.85
N ILE A 33 17.06 -9.64 -1.40
CA ILE A 33 15.74 -10.02 -1.88
C ILE A 33 15.35 -11.41 -1.40
N PHE A 34 14.10 -11.57 -1.03
CA PHE A 34 13.46 -12.86 -0.81
C PHE A 34 12.33 -13.10 -1.81
N GLY A 35 12.22 -14.33 -2.28
CA GLY A 35 11.10 -14.81 -3.09
C GLY A 35 11.08 -16.33 -3.16
N ARG A 36 9.90 -16.90 -3.47
CA ARG A 36 9.69 -18.35 -3.51
C ARG A 36 10.25 -19.04 -4.76
N ASN A 37 10.40 -18.31 -5.84
CA ASN A 37 10.92 -18.83 -7.09
C ASN A 37 12.40 -18.46 -7.22
N GLU A 38 13.27 -19.47 -7.17
CA GLU A 38 14.71 -19.30 -7.16
C GLU A 38 15.24 -18.60 -8.41
N GLU A 39 14.70 -18.92 -9.59
CA GLU A 39 15.14 -18.34 -10.85
C GLU A 39 14.86 -16.81 -10.90
N THR A 40 13.63 -16.39 -10.54
CA THR A 40 13.27 -14.97 -10.53
C THR A 40 14.06 -14.19 -9.48
N VAL A 41 14.32 -14.79 -8.32
CA VAL A 41 15.14 -14.19 -7.25
C VAL A 41 16.58 -14.03 -7.70
N LYS A 42 17.14 -15.04 -8.35
CA LYS A 42 18.52 -15.00 -8.89
C LYS A 42 18.68 -13.94 -9.97
N GLN A 43 17.74 -13.88 -10.92
CA GLN A 43 17.74 -12.84 -11.95
C GLN A 43 17.67 -11.43 -11.36
N PHE A 44 16.78 -11.21 -10.37
CA PHE A 44 16.65 -9.95 -9.66
C PHE A 44 17.94 -9.60 -8.90
N SER A 45 18.48 -10.55 -8.15
CA SER A 45 19.72 -10.43 -7.38
C SER A 45 20.91 -10.03 -8.28
N THR A 46 21.09 -10.71 -9.39
CA THR A 46 22.14 -10.39 -10.38
C THR A 46 21.97 -8.98 -10.96
N LYS A 47 20.73 -8.62 -11.32
CA LYS A 47 20.43 -7.30 -11.91
C LYS A 47 20.75 -6.14 -10.96
N PHE A 48 20.49 -6.30 -9.67
CA PHE A 48 20.62 -5.23 -8.68
C PHE A 48 21.85 -5.35 -7.79
N GLY A 49 22.62 -6.43 -7.90
CA GLY A 49 23.86 -6.65 -7.13
C GLY A 49 23.58 -6.90 -5.63
N ILE A 50 22.48 -7.59 -5.29
CA ILE A 50 22.02 -7.80 -3.91
C ILE A 50 21.92 -9.28 -3.57
N LYS A 51 21.92 -9.62 -2.28
CA LYS A 51 21.92 -11.02 -1.83
C LYS A 51 20.56 -11.70 -2.05
N PRO A 52 20.49 -12.86 -2.73
CA PRO A 52 19.25 -13.63 -2.88
C PRO A 52 18.97 -14.51 -1.67
N TYR A 53 17.67 -14.70 -1.38
CA TYR A 53 17.18 -15.67 -0.40
C TYR A 53 15.92 -16.35 -0.94
N THR A 54 15.83 -17.67 -0.72
CA THR A 54 14.65 -18.50 -1.02
C THR A 54 14.01 -19.08 0.24
N ASN A 55 14.69 -18.98 1.38
CA ASN A 55 14.16 -19.29 2.70
C ASN A 55 13.79 -17.98 3.41
N LEU A 56 12.55 -17.88 3.89
CA LEU A 56 12.05 -16.66 4.56
C LEU A 56 12.74 -16.45 5.92
N GLU A 57 12.94 -17.51 6.69
CA GLU A 57 13.55 -17.44 8.01
C GLU A 57 14.98 -16.90 7.94
N ASP A 58 15.78 -17.41 7.02
CA ASP A 58 17.15 -16.93 6.78
C ASP A 58 17.20 -15.46 6.35
N PHE A 59 16.20 -15.02 5.58
CA PHE A 59 16.10 -13.65 5.13
C PHE A 59 15.69 -12.72 6.28
N ILE A 60 14.59 -13.05 6.95
CA ILE A 60 13.95 -12.12 7.90
C ILE A 60 14.71 -12.02 9.23
N SER A 61 15.36 -13.12 9.66
CA SER A 61 16.19 -13.14 10.87
C SER A 61 17.54 -12.44 10.70
N SER A 62 17.92 -12.07 9.46
CA SER A 62 19.21 -11.41 9.19
C SER A 62 19.33 -10.08 9.96
N ASN A 63 20.34 -9.96 10.78
CA ASN A 63 20.69 -8.73 11.49
C ASN A 63 21.23 -7.61 10.58
N LYS A 64 21.40 -7.90 9.29
CA LYS A 64 21.84 -6.93 8.28
C LYS A 64 20.70 -6.15 7.67
N ILE A 65 19.42 -6.57 7.86
CA ILE A 65 18.23 -5.93 7.34
C ILE A 65 17.58 -5.12 8.46
N ASP A 66 17.35 -3.84 8.22
CA ASP A 66 16.65 -2.93 9.14
C ASP A 66 15.16 -2.83 8.79
N ALA A 67 14.86 -2.78 7.50
CA ALA A 67 13.52 -2.62 6.97
C ALA A 67 13.24 -3.56 5.78
N VAL A 68 11.99 -3.95 5.61
CA VAL A 68 11.54 -4.74 4.48
C VAL A 68 10.49 -3.99 3.65
N TYR A 69 10.64 -4.08 2.33
CA TYR A 69 9.62 -3.69 1.38
C TYR A 69 8.88 -4.92 0.88
N ILE A 70 7.56 -4.99 1.17
CA ILE A 70 6.71 -6.12 0.81
C ILE A 70 5.98 -5.78 -0.49
N ALA A 71 6.32 -6.50 -1.56
CA ALA A 71 5.89 -6.27 -2.94
C ALA A 71 5.35 -7.57 -3.59
N THR A 72 4.49 -8.24 -2.87
CA THR A 72 3.90 -9.55 -3.21
C THR A 72 2.41 -9.39 -3.61
N PRO A 73 1.69 -10.43 -3.99
CA PRO A 73 0.23 -10.38 -4.08
C PRO A 73 -0.44 -10.06 -2.74
N HIS A 74 -1.60 -9.38 -2.78
CA HIS A 74 -2.33 -8.85 -1.62
C HIS A 74 -2.53 -9.89 -0.51
N SER A 75 -2.89 -11.12 -0.88
CA SER A 75 -3.14 -12.23 0.06
C SER A 75 -1.96 -12.62 0.94
N SER A 76 -0.76 -12.20 0.62
CA SER A 76 0.45 -12.53 1.38
C SER A 76 1.01 -11.35 2.18
N HIS A 77 0.46 -10.15 2.03
CA HIS A 77 0.91 -8.96 2.76
C HIS A 77 0.83 -9.14 4.28
N TYR A 78 -0.31 -9.66 4.78
CA TYR A 78 -0.50 -9.95 6.20
C TYR A 78 0.58 -10.87 6.76
N THR A 79 0.79 -12.03 6.11
CA THR A 79 1.74 -13.03 6.57
C THR A 79 3.16 -12.50 6.62
N TYR A 80 3.62 -11.84 5.56
CA TYR A 80 4.99 -11.31 5.53
C TYR A 80 5.18 -10.12 6.48
N SER A 81 4.17 -9.27 6.64
CA SER A 81 4.21 -8.19 7.63
C SER A 81 4.29 -8.72 9.05
N LEU A 82 3.50 -9.76 9.37
CA LEU A 82 3.53 -10.40 10.67
C LEU A 82 4.91 -11.00 11.00
N GLU A 83 5.53 -11.69 10.04
CA GLU A 83 6.88 -12.24 10.22
C GLU A 83 7.94 -11.15 10.37
N ALA A 84 7.79 -10.04 9.64
CA ALA A 84 8.67 -8.88 9.78
C ALA A 84 8.56 -8.24 11.18
N ILE A 85 7.34 -8.07 11.71
CA ILE A 85 7.11 -7.53 13.06
C ILE A 85 7.76 -8.43 14.12
N LYS A 86 7.54 -9.76 14.04
CA LYS A 86 8.14 -10.74 14.96
C LYS A 86 9.68 -10.69 14.99
N ASN A 87 10.28 -10.30 13.87
CA ASN A 87 11.73 -10.16 13.73
C ASN A 87 12.22 -8.72 13.88
N ASN A 88 11.40 -7.83 14.44
CA ASN A 88 11.72 -6.41 14.69
C ASN A 88 12.19 -5.66 13.43
N LYS A 89 11.63 -5.97 12.26
CA LYS A 89 11.91 -5.25 11.01
C LYS A 89 10.87 -4.16 10.78
N HIS A 90 11.33 -2.97 10.40
CA HIS A 90 10.46 -1.93 9.88
C HIS A 90 9.86 -2.35 8.54
N ILE A 91 8.67 -1.84 8.22
CA ILE A 91 7.87 -2.35 7.10
C ILE A 91 7.35 -1.20 6.23
N LEU A 92 7.61 -1.32 4.94
CA LEU A 92 6.86 -0.64 3.89
C LEU A 92 6.13 -1.73 3.10
N CYS A 93 4.81 -1.79 3.20
CA CYS A 93 4.00 -2.81 2.53
C CYS A 93 3.22 -2.18 1.37
N GLU A 94 3.23 -2.83 0.21
CA GLU A 94 2.37 -2.42 -0.91
C GLU A 94 0.90 -2.38 -0.52
N LYS A 95 0.19 -1.49 -1.19
CA LYS A 95 -1.27 -1.36 -1.05
C LYS A 95 -2.01 -2.54 -1.73
N PRO A 96 -3.17 -2.95 -1.22
CA PRO A 96 -3.68 -2.61 0.11
C PRO A 96 -2.84 -3.28 1.20
N LEU A 97 -2.77 -2.69 2.39
CA LEU A 97 -1.96 -3.23 3.50
C LEU A 97 -2.28 -4.70 3.77
N THR A 98 -3.57 -5.04 3.77
CA THR A 98 -4.10 -6.40 3.91
C THR A 98 -5.39 -6.57 3.10
N MET A 99 -5.98 -7.75 3.13
CA MET A 99 -7.24 -8.03 2.44
C MET A 99 -8.50 -7.61 3.21
N ASN A 100 -8.37 -7.29 4.51
CA ASN A 100 -9.51 -6.93 5.34
C ASN A 100 -9.09 -6.11 6.57
N TYR A 101 -10.09 -5.47 7.20
CA TYR A 101 -9.92 -4.62 8.37
C TYR A 101 -9.27 -5.32 9.57
N LEU A 102 -9.69 -6.55 9.88
CA LEU A 102 -9.19 -7.27 11.05
C LEU A 102 -7.70 -7.58 10.95
N GLU A 103 -7.24 -8.00 9.77
CA GLU A 103 -5.81 -8.20 9.50
C GLU A 103 -5.02 -6.90 9.67
N SER A 104 -5.52 -5.80 9.10
CA SER A 104 -4.86 -4.49 9.22
C SER A 104 -4.74 -4.05 10.67
N MET A 105 -5.82 -4.12 11.44
CA MET A 105 -5.82 -3.75 12.86
C MET A 105 -4.87 -4.61 13.69
N THR A 106 -4.82 -5.92 13.39
CA THR A 106 -3.88 -6.84 14.05
C THR A 106 -2.43 -6.42 13.81
N LEU A 107 -2.06 -6.14 12.55
CA LEU A 107 -0.71 -5.69 12.22
C LEU A 107 -0.35 -4.36 12.88
N LEU A 108 -1.28 -3.39 12.87
CA LEU A 108 -1.04 -2.07 13.47
C LEU A 108 -0.80 -2.17 14.98
N ASN A 109 -1.59 -2.98 15.69
CA ASN A 109 -1.42 -3.20 17.13
C ASN A 109 -0.08 -3.88 17.43
N LEU A 110 0.24 -4.98 16.71
CA LEU A 110 1.49 -5.70 16.92
C LEU A 110 2.73 -4.83 16.57
N ALA A 111 2.66 -4.05 15.49
CA ALA A 111 3.75 -3.13 15.13
C ALA A 111 3.98 -2.06 16.21
N LYS A 112 2.89 -1.53 16.78
CA LYS A 112 2.96 -0.57 17.89
C LYS A 112 3.58 -1.19 19.15
N GLU A 113 3.16 -2.39 19.52
CA GLU A 113 3.72 -3.14 20.67
C GLU A 113 5.21 -3.45 20.49
N ALA A 114 5.58 -3.92 19.29
CA ALA A 114 6.98 -4.21 18.93
C ALA A 114 7.81 -2.96 18.68
N LYS A 115 7.21 -1.76 18.64
CA LYS A 115 7.87 -0.49 18.30
C LYS A 115 8.55 -0.49 16.94
N VAL A 116 7.98 -1.20 15.96
CA VAL A 116 8.41 -1.20 14.57
C VAL A 116 7.56 -0.22 13.74
N PHE A 117 8.19 0.43 12.80
CA PHE A 117 7.49 1.29 11.85
C PHE A 117 6.77 0.41 10.81
N LEU A 118 5.49 0.64 10.61
CA LEU A 118 4.67 0.01 9.58
C LEU A 118 3.98 1.09 8.76
N MET A 119 4.21 1.07 7.45
CA MET A 119 3.59 2.00 6.50
C MET A 119 3.03 1.26 5.29
N GLU A 120 1.82 1.63 4.89
CA GLU A 120 1.22 1.23 3.62
C GLU A 120 1.73 2.13 2.50
N ALA A 121 2.14 1.53 1.37
CA ALA A 121 2.85 2.21 0.29
C ALA A 121 1.91 2.95 -0.68
N TYR A 122 1.20 3.95 -0.21
CA TYR A 122 0.50 4.90 -1.07
C TYR A 122 1.49 5.93 -1.62
N MET A 123 2.10 5.65 -2.77
CA MET A 123 3.16 6.49 -3.36
C MET A 123 2.74 7.94 -3.59
N TYR A 124 1.46 8.18 -3.92
CA TYR A 124 0.96 9.52 -4.19
C TYR A 124 1.02 10.43 -2.95
N ARG A 125 0.95 9.87 -1.73
CA ARG A 125 0.98 10.66 -0.48
C ARG A 125 2.27 11.40 -0.25
N THR A 126 3.36 10.97 -0.87
CA THR A 126 4.68 11.62 -0.81
C THR A 126 5.01 12.40 -2.08
N HIS A 127 4.07 12.47 -3.04
CA HIS A 127 4.28 13.21 -4.28
C HIS A 127 4.11 14.72 -4.06
N PRO A 128 4.96 15.59 -4.65
CA PRO A 128 4.85 17.05 -4.50
C PRO A 128 3.47 17.61 -4.85
N GLN A 129 2.80 17.04 -5.86
CA GLN A 129 1.44 17.43 -6.24
C GLN A 129 0.45 17.28 -5.09
N THR A 130 0.56 16.22 -4.28
CA THR A 130 -0.34 16.02 -3.13
C THR A 130 -0.13 17.09 -2.08
N PHE A 131 1.14 17.41 -1.76
CA PHE A 131 1.43 18.52 -0.84
C PHE A 131 0.89 19.85 -1.38
N HIS A 132 1.07 20.11 -2.66
CA HIS A 132 0.54 21.33 -3.29
C HIS A 132 -1.00 21.41 -3.23
N ILE A 133 -1.71 20.29 -3.44
CA ILE A 133 -3.16 20.22 -3.27
C ILE A 133 -3.52 20.57 -1.81
N LEU A 134 -2.88 19.92 -0.84
CA LEU A 134 -3.18 20.12 0.59
C LEU A 134 -2.94 21.57 1.02
N ASP A 135 -1.86 22.21 0.57
CA ASP A 135 -1.56 23.62 0.85
C ASP A 135 -2.66 24.55 0.31
N HIS A 136 -3.30 24.20 -0.84
CA HIS A 136 -4.38 24.99 -1.42
C HIS A 136 -5.73 24.78 -0.73
N LEU A 137 -5.93 23.67 0.00
CA LEU A 137 -7.18 23.42 0.73
C LEU A 137 -7.40 24.42 1.87
N ASP A 138 -6.35 25.09 2.35
CA ASP A 138 -6.48 26.13 3.38
C ASP A 138 -7.41 27.28 2.95
N LEU A 139 -7.53 27.53 1.64
CA LEU A 139 -8.45 28.52 1.08
C LEU A 139 -9.94 28.17 1.33
N PHE A 140 -10.24 26.89 1.53
CA PHE A 140 -11.60 26.38 1.69
C PHE A 140 -11.97 26.04 3.14
N LYS A 141 -11.02 26.04 4.08
CA LYS A 141 -11.26 25.66 5.49
C LYS A 141 -12.30 26.50 6.22
N ASN A 142 -12.52 27.72 5.77
CA ASN A 142 -13.48 28.67 6.40
C ASN A 142 -14.66 29.00 5.49
N THR A 143 -14.87 28.23 4.43
CA THR A 143 -16.05 28.40 3.58
C THR A 143 -17.31 27.92 4.29
N GLN A 144 -18.43 28.59 4.07
CA GLN A 144 -19.76 28.09 4.46
C GLN A 144 -20.43 27.31 3.32
N GLU A 145 -19.71 27.13 2.21
CA GLU A 145 -20.20 26.39 1.06
C GLU A 145 -19.93 24.90 1.23
N LYS A 146 -20.82 24.09 0.71
CA LYS A 146 -20.66 22.64 0.68
C LYS A 146 -19.53 22.25 -0.28
N ILE A 147 -18.64 21.38 0.18
CA ILE A 147 -17.48 20.89 -0.58
C ILE A 147 -17.78 19.49 -1.11
N PHE A 148 -17.61 19.31 -2.41
CA PHE A 148 -17.73 18.03 -3.07
C PHE A 148 -16.35 17.58 -3.56
N ILE A 149 -15.96 16.37 -3.18
CA ILE A 149 -14.72 15.73 -3.61
C ILE A 149 -15.08 14.64 -4.60
N GLU A 150 -14.74 14.81 -5.86
CA GLU A 150 -14.92 13.78 -6.88
C GLU A 150 -13.57 13.18 -7.25
N SER A 151 -13.44 11.86 -7.15
CA SER A 151 -12.23 11.15 -7.51
C SER A 151 -12.55 9.80 -8.15
N SER A 152 -11.82 9.45 -9.19
CA SER A 152 -11.98 8.18 -9.87
C SER A 152 -10.63 7.60 -10.28
N PHE A 153 -10.54 6.26 -10.26
CA PHE A 153 -9.40 5.53 -10.79
C PHE A 153 -9.87 4.23 -11.42
N GLY A 154 -9.48 4.00 -12.65
CA GLY A 154 -9.83 2.79 -13.37
C GLY A 154 -9.00 2.62 -14.63
N PHE A 155 -9.05 1.41 -15.16
CA PHE A 155 -8.45 1.05 -16.44
C PHE A 155 -9.28 -0.07 -17.08
N SER A 156 -9.21 -0.16 -18.40
CA SER A 156 -9.87 -1.24 -19.15
C SER A 156 -8.83 -2.28 -19.55
N VAL A 157 -9.06 -3.53 -19.18
CA VAL A 157 -8.18 -4.64 -19.53
C VAL A 157 -8.97 -5.95 -19.61
N GLU A 158 -8.68 -6.76 -20.61
CA GLU A 158 -9.17 -8.13 -20.68
C GLU A 158 -8.16 -9.05 -19.98
N LEU A 159 -8.62 -9.78 -18.97
CA LEU A 159 -7.79 -10.67 -18.17
C LEU A 159 -8.39 -12.06 -18.13
N PRO A 160 -7.59 -13.13 -18.23
CA PRO A 160 -8.07 -14.49 -18.02
C PRO A 160 -8.57 -14.67 -16.58
N LYS A 161 -9.45 -15.63 -16.33
CA LYS A 161 -10.06 -15.89 -15.01
C LYS A 161 -9.02 -16.20 -13.93
N GLU A 162 -7.93 -16.80 -14.31
CA GLU A 162 -6.82 -17.20 -13.44
C GLU A 162 -5.92 -16.02 -13.05
N HIS A 163 -6.10 -14.86 -13.69
CA HIS A 163 -5.30 -13.69 -13.35
C HIS A 163 -5.58 -13.22 -11.93
N ARG A 164 -4.53 -12.76 -11.21
CA ARG A 164 -4.63 -12.35 -9.79
C ARG A 164 -5.75 -11.34 -9.51
N LEU A 165 -6.02 -10.41 -10.43
CA LEU A 165 -7.06 -9.39 -10.28
C LEU A 165 -8.48 -9.95 -10.39
N ARG A 166 -8.64 -11.15 -10.95
CA ARG A 166 -9.92 -11.86 -11.03
C ARG A 166 -10.03 -13.03 -10.03
N ASN A 167 -9.04 -13.18 -9.14
CA ASN A 167 -9.01 -14.24 -8.15
C ASN A 167 -9.26 -13.68 -6.75
N PRO A 168 -10.43 -13.97 -6.13
CA PRO A 168 -10.76 -13.47 -4.79
C PRO A 168 -9.79 -13.98 -3.71
N LEU A 169 -9.22 -15.18 -3.86
CA LEU A 169 -8.24 -15.74 -2.91
C LEU A 169 -6.89 -15.00 -2.94
N LEU A 170 -6.62 -14.25 -3.99
CA LEU A 170 -5.42 -13.43 -4.12
C LEU A 170 -5.68 -11.94 -3.84
N GLY A 171 -6.90 -11.60 -3.37
CA GLY A 171 -7.28 -10.21 -3.15
C GLY A 171 -7.52 -9.47 -4.46
N GLY A 172 -8.14 -10.15 -5.44
CA GLY A 172 -8.58 -9.51 -6.69
C GLY A 172 -9.73 -8.55 -6.47
N GLY A 173 -10.06 -7.80 -7.51
CA GLY A 173 -11.12 -6.82 -7.52
C GLY A 173 -10.63 -5.38 -7.64
N ALA A 174 -11.51 -4.51 -8.12
CA ALA A 174 -11.20 -3.11 -8.39
C ALA A 174 -10.94 -2.31 -7.12
N ILE A 175 -11.71 -2.54 -6.04
CA ILE A 175 -11.55 -1.81 -4.77
C ILE A 175 -10.14 -2.01 -4.21
N LEU A 176 -9.69 -3.26 -4.09
CA LEU A 176 -8.38 -3.55 -3.50
C LEU A 176 -7.22 -3.13 -4.42
N ASP A 177 -7.39 -3.21 -5.75
CA ASP A 177 -6.30 -2.87 -6.67
C ASP A 177 -6.17 -1.35 -6.89
N VAL A 178 -7.27 -0.66 -7.20
CA VAL A 178 -7.24 0.78 -7.54
C VAL A 178 -8.25 1.63 -6.78
N GLY A 179 -9.39 1.11 -6.35
CA GLY A 179 -10.43 1.85 -5.63
C GLY A 179 -9.97 2.37 -4.26
N CYS A 180 -8.98 1.73 -3.68
CA CYS A 180 -8.33 2.20 -2.46
C CYS A 180 -7.67 3.59 -2.61
N TYR A 181 -7.26 3.99 -3.82
CA TYR A 181 -6.67 5.32 -4.07
C TYR A 181 -7.68 6.46 -3.98
N PRO A 182 -8.83 6.46 -4.73
CA PRO A 182 -9.88 7.45 -4.57
C PRO A 182 -10.36 7.58 -3.12
N LEU A 183 -10.63 6.44 -2.46
CA LEU A 183 -11.03 6.43 -1.05
C LEU A 183 -9.98 7.07 -0.14
N SER A 184 -8.72 6.70 -0.31
CA SER A 184 -7.61 7.26 0.47
C SER A 184 -7.45 8.76 0.23
N MET A 185 -7.63 9.24 -1.02
CA MET A 185 -7.55 10.66 -1.37
C MET A 185 -8.73 11.44 -0.76
N ALA A 186 -9.96 10.92 -0.85
CA ALA A 186 -11.14 11.55 -0.26
C ALA A 186 -10.96 11.74 1.26
N LYS A 187 -10.51 10.69 1.95
CA LYS A 187 -10.21 10.75 3.40
C LYS A 187 -9.10 11.75 3.75
N LEU A 188 -8.07 11.86 2.91
CA LEU A 188 -6.98 12.82 3.09
C LEU A 188 -7.45 14.26 2.94
N ILE A 189 -8.22 14.55 1.89
CA ILE A 189 -8.77 15.90 1.61
C ILE A 189 -9.75 16.29 2.70
N ALA A 190 -10.74 15.44 3.02
CA ALA A 190 -11.72 15.70 4.06
C ALA A 190 -11.05 15.94 5.42
N GLY A 191 -10.05 15.13 5.77
CA GLY A 191 -9.25 15.32 6.98
C GLY A 191 -8.53 16.67 7.00
N SER A 192 -7.86 17.04 5.91
CA SER A 192 -7.16 18.33 5.80
C SER A 192 -8.11 19.52 6.00
N LEU A 193 -9.31 19.46 5.41
CA LEU A 193 -10.35 20.49 5.58
C LEU A 193 -10.82 20.60 7.04
N GLN A 194 -10.85 19.48 7.77
CA GLN A 194 -11.24 19.42 9.18
C GLN A 194 -10.06 19.65 10.16
N GLY A 195 -8.85 19.91 9.65
CA GLY A 195 -7.65 20.05 10.48
C GLY A 195 -7.12 18.74 11.05
N LEU A 196 -7.46 17.59 10.44
CA LEU A 196 -7.04 16.26 10.81
C LEU A 196 -6.07 15.68 9.76
N PRO A 197 -5.22 14.71 10.13
CA PRO A 197 -4.38 14.01 9.15
C PRO A 197 -5.18 13.26 8.08
N PHE A 198 -6.34 12.75 8.45
CA PHE A 198 -7.37 12.14 7.58
C PHE A 198 -8.69 12.09 8.35
N ALA A 199 -9.82 11.98 7.63
CA ALA A 199 -11.14 11.80 8.23
C ALA A 199 -11.73 10.44 7.88
N ASP A 200 -12.52 9.89 8.79
CA ASP A 200 -13.41 8.77 8.49
C ASP A 200 -14.79 9.30 8.11
N PRO A 201 -15.47 8.71 7.10
CA PRO A 201 -16.82 9.13 6.75
C PRO A 201 -17.81 8.71 7.83
N GLU A 202 -18.80 9.58 8.11
CA GLU A 202 -19.91 9.31 9.01
C GLU A 202 -20.91 8.33 8.40
N SER A 203 -21.05 8.37 7.06
CA SER A 203 -21.87 7.41 6.32
C SER A 203 -21.29 7.07 4.97
N ILE A 204 -21.61 5.85 4.51
CA ILE A 204 -21.15 5.31 3.23
C ILE A 204 -22.35 4.68 2.52
N LYS A 205 -22.59 5.08 1.26
CA LYS A 205 -23.47 4.35 0.34
C LYS A 205 -22.64 3.90 -0.83
N ALA A 206 -22.66 2.61 -1.14
CA ALA A 206 -21.84 2.05 -2.21
C ALA A 206 -22.66 1.11 -3.10
N THR A 207 -22.31 1.12 -4.38
CA THR A 207 -22.82 0.19 -5.39
C THR A 207 -21.66 -0.36 -6.19
N GLY A 208 -21.91 -1.45 -6.93
CA GLY A 208 -20.87 -2.03 -7.75
C GLY A 208 -21.37 -3.16 -8.65
N ARG A 209 -20.48 -3.60 -9.52
CA ARG A 209 -20.71 -4.74 -10.41
C ARG A 209 -19.64 -5.80 -10.15
N LEU A 210 -20.10 -7.02 -9.89
CA LEU A 210 -19.23 -8.17 -9.68
C LEU A 210 -18.95 -8.90 -10.99
N ASP A 211 -17.79 -9.54 -11.05
CA ASP A 211 -17.43 -10.55 -12.02
C ASP A 211 -18.04 -11.91 -11.68
N GLU A 212 -18.05 -12.83 -12.65
CA GLU A 212 -18.43 -14.22 -12.43
C GLU A 212 -17.58 -14.95 -11.38
N THR A 213 -16.35 -14.47 -11.13
CA THR A 213 -15.43 -15.00 -10.10
C THR A 213 -15.73 -14.47 -8.70
N GLY A 214 -16.67 -13.51 -8.58
CA GLY A 214 -17.06 -12.88 -7.32
C GLY A 214 -16.24 -11.67 -6.91
N VAL A 215 -15.24 -11.25 -7.69
CA VAL A 215 -14.53 -9.98 -7.45
C VAL A 215 -15.32 -8.81 -8.04
N ASP A 216 -15.15 -7.62 -7.48
CA ASP A 216 -15.70 -6.39 -8.03
C ASP A 216 -14.92 -5.93 -9.27
N LEU A 217 -15.65 -5.63 -10.34
CA LEU A 217 -15.11 -5.03 -11.58
C LEU A 217 -15.20 -3.52 -11.56
N GLN A 218 -16.19 -2.99 -10.88
CA GLN A 218 -16.46 -1.58 -10.73
C GLN A 218 -17.15 -1.35 -9.40
N SER A 219 -16.73 -0.30 -8.71
CA SER A 219 -17.36 0.14 -7.46
C SER A 219 -17.47 1.65 -7.46
N GLU A 220 -18.56 2.13 -6.91
CA GLU A 220 -18.86 3.55 -6.72
C GLU A 220 -19.32 3.73 -5.29
N ALA A 221 -18.87 4.79 -4.63
CA ALA A 221 -19.23 5.10 -3.28
C ALA A 221 -19.52 6.59 -3.12
N HIS A 222 -20.55 6.91 -2.34
CA HIS A 222 -20.83 8.23 -1.83
C HIS A 222 -20.54 8.24 -0.33
N LEU A 223 -19.66 9.14 0.08
CA LEU A 223 -19.12 9.26 1.43
C LEU A 223 -19.55 10.61 2.02
N ILE A 224 -20.09 10.61 3.22
CA ILE A 224 -20.41 11.83 3.97
C ILE A 224 -19.43 11.92 5.13
N PHE A 225 -18.62 12.97 5.17
CA PHE A 225 -17.65 13.24 6.24
C PHE A 225 -18.15 14.28 7.25
N SER A 226 -19.07 15.16 6.83
CA SER A 226 -19.81 16.12 7.63
C SER A 226 -20.95 16.67 6.79
N ASP A 227 -21.78 17.55 7.37
CA ASP A 227 -22.86 18.22 6.62
C ASP A 227 -22.34 19.06 5.44
N GLU A 228 -21.07 19.51 5.51
CA GLU A 228 -20.44 20.37 4.49
C GLU A 228 -19.47 19.61 3.56
N ILE A 229 -19.07 18.37 3.87
CA ILE A 229 -18.04 17.65 3.10
C ILE A 229 -18.55 16.27 2.65
N GLU A 230 -18.69 16.12 1.33
CA GLU A 230 -19.08 14.86 0.67
C GLU A 230 -18.04 14.42 -0.37
N ALA A 231 -17.93 13.11 -0.62
CA ALA A 231 -17.10 12.56 -1.69
C ALA A 231 -17.84 11.46 -2.45
#